data_f641c2d8176ffb1d6c888bd8ca14a49b
#
_entry.id   f641c2d8176ffb1d6c888bd8ca14a49b
#
_cell.length_a   1.000
_cell.length_b   1.000
_cell.length_c   1.000
_cell.angle_alpha   90.00
_cell.angle_beta   90.00
_cell.angle_gamma   90.00
#
_symmetry.space_group_name_H-M   'P 1'
#
loop_
_entity.id
_entity.type
_entity.pdbx_description
1 polymer ?
#
loop_
_entity_poly.entity_id
_entity_poly.type
_entity_poly.pdbx_seq_one_letter_code
_entity_poly.pdbx_strand_id
1 'polypeptide(L)'
;KGALTRWFFKATGQLPIDRSGGKASEDSLNTGLGVLERGLLLGIYPEGTRSPDAKLYRGRTGIARMVLEAKVPVVPVAMIDTEKVQPIGSKYPKIRRVGVVIGEPMDFSRFAGMEGERAVLRAVTDLIVYNIMQLSNQEYEDVYASTVKNRMAKAA
;
A
#
# COMPACT_ATOMS: atom_id res chain seq x y z
N LYS A 1 -15.89 -17.78 0.73
CA LYS A 1 -15.50 -17.02 1.96
C LYS A 1 -16.77 -16.86 2.78
N GLY A 2 -16.74 -17.27 4.08
CA GLY A 2 -17.94 -17.34 4.92
C GLY A 2 -18.56 -15.97 5.22
N ALA A 3 -19.86 -15.94 5.55
CA ALA A 3 -20.59 -14.71 5.88
C ALA A 3 -19.97 -13.96 7.07
N LEU A 4 -19.43 -14.69 8.05
CA LEU A 4 -18.74 -14.13 9.22
C LEU A 4 -17.47 -13.33 8.83
N THR A 5 -16.67 -13.85 7.91
CA THR A 5 -15.46 -13.17 7.41
C THR A 5 -15.82 -11.87 6.66
N ARG A 6 -16.90 -11.90 5.88
CA ARG A 6 -17.40 -10.71 5.16
C ARG A 6 -17.87 -9.65 6.14
N TRP A 7 -18.64 -10.04 7.15
CA TRP A 7 -19.12 -9.14 8.20
C TRP A 7 -17.95 -8.50 8.95
N PHE A 8 -16.95 -9.29 9.36
CA PHE A 8 -15.76 -8.80 10.05
C PHE A 8 -15.01 -7.75 9.23
N PHE A 9 -14.70 -8.03 7.96
CA PHE A 9 -14.02 -7.05 7.11
C PHE A 9 -14.83 -5.78 6.86
N LYS A 10 -16.16 -5.88 6.77
CA LYS A 10 -17.04 -4.72 6.66
C LYS A 10 -17.04 -3.91 7.95
N ALA A 11 -17.11 -4.56 9.11
CA ALA A 11 -17.11 -3.90 10.41
C ALA A 11 -15.77 -3.20 10.73
N THR A 12 -14.65 -3.72 10.19
CA THR A 12 -13.31 -3.12 10.34
C THR A 12 -12.97 -2.11 9.24
N GLY A 13 -13.92 -1.71 8.39
CA GLY A 13 -13.70 -0.71 7.35
C GLY A 13 -12.78 -1.17 6.21
N GLN A 14 -12.56 -2.49 6.06
CA GLN A 14 -11.71 -3.02 4.99
C GLN A 14 -12.42 -2.88 3.63
N LEU A 15 -11.75 -2.22 2.69
CA LEU A 15 -12.23 -2.12 1.31
C LEU A 15 -11.82 -3.37 0.53
N PRO A 16 -12.75 -4.05 -0.14
CA PRO A 16 -12.41 -5.15 -1.03
C PRO A 16 -11.68 -4.59 -2.25
N ILE A 17 -10.45 -5.04 -2.49
CA ILE A 17 -9.66 -4.66 -3.66
C ILE A 17 -9.51 -5.88 -4.56
N ASP A 18 -9.98 -5.76 -5.79
CA ASP A 18 -9.69 -6.72 -6.85
C ASP A 18 -8.33 -6.37 -7.49
N ARG A 19 -7.43 -7.34 -7.50
CA ARG A 19 -6.05 -7.20 -7.99
C ARG A 19 -5.83 -7.92 -9.32
N SER A 20 -6.90 -8.30 -10.00
CA SER A 20 -6.82 -9.00 -11.29
C SER A 20 -6.31 -8.12 -12.43
N GLY A 21 -6.20 -6.81 -12.20
CA GLY A 21 -5.71 -5.83 -13.18
C GLY A 21 -6.81 -5.21 -14.06
N GLY A 22 -6.44 -4.32 -14.96
CA GLY A 22 -7.37 -3.67 -15.88
C GLY A 22 -8.50 -2.92 -15.15
N LYS A 23 -9.73 -3.12 -15.60
CA LYS A 23 -10.92 -2.46 -15.05
C LYS A 23 -11.13 -2.67 -13.55
N ALA A 24 -10.81 -3.87 -13.04
CA ALA A 24 -10.92 -4.18 -11.61
C ALA A 24 -9.98 -3.32 -10.74
N SER A 25 -8.80 -2.98 -11.26
CA SER A 25 -7.90 -2.04 -10.58
C SER A 25 -8.45 -0.62 -10.57
N GLU A 26 -9.09 -0.18 -11.65
CA GLU A 26 -9.75 1.14 -11.71
C GLU A 26 -10.93 1.23 -10.74
N ASP A 27 -11.78 0.21 -10.69
CA ASP A 27 -12.91 0.15 -9.76
C ASP A 27 -12.44 0.21 -8.30
N SER A 28 -11.30 -0.44 -7.99
CA SER A 28 -10.68 -0.38 -6.68
C SER A 28 -10.13 1.00 -6.34
N LEU A 29 -9.52 1.71 -7.29
CA LEU A 29 -9.06 3.09 -7.13
C LEU A 29 -10.25 4.03 -6.92
N ASN A 30 -11.31 3.93 -7.72
CA ASN A 30 -12.52 4.72 -7.59
C ASN A 30 -13.20 4.52 -6.23
N THR A 31 -13.18 3.29 -5.70
CA THR A 31 -13.67 3.02 -4.35
C THR A 31 -12.86 3.77 -3.30
N GLY A 32 -11.54 3.81 -3.44
CA GLY A 32 -10.63 4.57 -2.57
C GLY A 32 -10.85 6.07 -2.66
N LEU A 33 -10.99 6.61 -3.88
CA LEU A 33 -11.31 8.02 -4.13
C LEU A 33 -12.60 8.43 -3.44
N GLY A 34 -13.67 7.65 -3.57
CA GLY A 34 -14.93 7.92 -2.89
C GLY A 34 -14.86 7.93 -1.35
N VAL A 35 -13.84 7.31 -0.73
CA VAL A 35 -13.56 7.46 0.69
C VAL A 35 -12.94 8.82 0.99
N LEU A 36 -11.94 9.22 0.19
CA LEU A 36 -11.22 10.49 0.36
C LEU A 36 -12.12 11.70 0.09
N GLU A 37 -12.99 11.64 -0.92
CA GLU A 37 -13.97 12.68 -1.24
C GLU A 37 -14.96 12.95 -0.11
N ARG A 38 -15.21 11.96 0.74
CA ARG A 38 -16.02 12.12 1.97
C ARG A 38 -15.23 12.70 3.15
N GLY A 39 -13.98 13.08 2.97
CA GLY A 39 -13.11 13.59 4.02
C GLY A 39 -12.66 12.53 5.02
N LEU A 40 -12.72 11.25 4.67
CA LEU A 40 -12.32 10.15 5.52
C LEU A 40 -10.87 9.74 5.28
N LEU A 41 -10.25 9.10 6.27
CA LEU A 41 -8.91 8.53 6.14
C LEU A 41 -8.93 7.24 5.34
N LEU A 42 -7.96 7.09 4.44
CA LEU A 42 -7.72 5.87 3.69
C LEU A 42 -6.31 5.34 3.98
N GLY A 43 -6.23 4.17 4.61
CA GLY A 43 -4.97 3.44 4.77
C GLY A 43 -4.69 2.56 3.56
N ILE A 44 -3.49 2.71 2.97
CA ILE A 44 -3.07 1.93 1.80
C ILE A 44 -1.61 1.49 1.92
N TYR A 45 -1.33 0.27 1.50
CA TYR A 45 0.04 -0.23 1.35
C TYR A 45 0.50 -0.02 -0.09
N PRO A 46 1.51 0.82 -0.35
CA PRO A 46 1.91 1.18 -1.73
C PRO A 46 2.42 0.00 -2.54
N GLU A 47 3.02 -1.00 -1.92
CA GLU A 47 3.49 -2.22 -2.59
C GLU A 47 2.35 -3.11 -3.13
N GLY A 48 1.13 -2.96 -2.61
CA GLY A 48 -0.06 -3.73 -2.98
C GLY A 48 -0.05 -5.19 -2.55
N THR A 49 1.00 -5.66 -1.89
CA THR A 49 1.11 -7.02 -1.32
C THR A 49 2.08 -7.02 -0.14
N ARG A 50 2.05 -8.05 0.71
CA ARG A 50 3.03 -8.21 1.79
C ARG A 50 4.41 -8.48 1.21
N SER A 51 5.46 -7.96 1.84
CA SER A 51 6.84 -8.30 1.53
C SER A 51 7.11 -9.80 1.73
N PRO A 52 7.89 -10.47 0.87
CA PRO A 52 8.26 -11.87 1.05
C PRO A 52 9.35 -12.10 2.11
N ASP A 53 10.17 -11.10 2.42
CA ASP A 53 11.42 -11.21 3.18
C ASP A 53 11.69 -10.00 4.08
N ALA A 54 10.67 -9.24 4.42
CA ALA A 54 10.70 -8.04 5.26
C ALA A 54 11.42 -6.82 4.64
N LYS A 55 11.87 -6.87 3.39
CA LYS A 55 12.37 -5.71 2.66
C LYS A 55 11.21 -4.83 2.17
N LEU A 56 11.51 -3.59 1.83
CA LEU A 56 10.59 -2.66 1.20
C LEU A 56 10.74 -2.76 -0.33
N TYR A 57 9.63 -2.86 -1.03
CA TYR A 57 9.58 -3.06 -2.46
C TYR A 57 8.97 -1.88 -3.21
N ARG A 58 9.22 -1.84 -4.51
CA ARG A 58 8.69 -0.81 -5.40
C ARG A 58 7.18 -0.63 -5.27
N GLY A 59 6.74 0.59 -5.00
CA GLY A 59 5.33 0.96 -4.88
C GLY A 59 4.61 0.96 -6.23
N ARG A 60 3.31 0.71 -6.20
CA ARG A 60 2.43 0.83 -7.36
C ARG A 60 1.90 2.25 -7.48
N THR A 61 1.83 2.76 -8.70
CA THR A 61 1.45 4.16 -9.00
C THR A 61 -0.01 4.50 -8.69
N GLY A 62 -0.84 3.53 -8.35
CA GLY A 62 -2.23 3.75 -7.94
C GLY A 62 -2.37 4.70 -6.74
N ILE A 63 -1.41 4.66 -5.78
CA ILE A 63 -1.42 5.59 -4.65
C ILE A 63 -1.23 7.04 -5.13
N ALA A 64 -0.27 7.29 -6.01
CA ALA A 64 -0.02 8.63 -6.54
C ALA A 64 -1.22 9.17 -7.32
N ARG A 65 -1.86 8.31 -8.13
CA ARG A 65 -3.08 8.69 -8.84
C ARG A 65 -4.19 9.14 -7.87
N MET A 66 -4.49 8.35 -6.83
CA MET A 66 -5.49 8.72 -5.83
C MET A 66 -5.15 10.03 -5.11
N VAL A 67 -3.89 10.21 -4.73
CA VAL A 67 -3.41 11.42 -4.03
C VAL A 67 -3.61 12.67 -4.88
N LEU A 68 -3.25 12.61 -6.17
CA LEU A 68 -3.35 13.75 -7.07
C LEU A 68 -4.81 14.03 -7.44
N GLU A 69 -5.61 13.02 -7.76
CA GLU A 69 -7.03 13.16 -8.08
C GLU A 69 -7.85 13.69 -6.89
N ALA A 70 -7.63 13.14 -5.68
CA ALA A 70 -8.32 13.58 -4.47
C ALA A 70 -7.75 14.88 -3.87
N LYS A 71 -6.56 15.32 -4.30
CA LYS A 71 -5.85 16.53 -3.78
C LYS A 71 -5.68 16.50 -2.26
N VAL A 72 -5.29 15.35 -1.72
CA VAL A 72 -5.11 15.14 -0.29
C VAL A 72 -3.65 14.96 0.09
N PRO A 73 -3.23 15.36 1.29
CA PRO A 73 -1.89 15.06 1.79
C PRO A 73 -1.73 13.57 2.07
N VAL A 74 -0.47 13.11 2.08
CA VAL A 74 -0.10 11.74 2.44
C VAL A 74 0.71 11.74 3.71
N VAL A 75 0.32 10.95 4.69
CA VAL A 75 1.11 10.69 5.89
C VAL A 75 1.82 9.35 5.71
N PRO A 76 3.14 9.31 5.55
CA PRO A 76 3.88 8.06 5.48
C PRO A 76 3.89 7.38 6.85
N VAL A 77 3.59 6.08 6.88
CA VAL A 77 3.56 5.29 8.11
C VAL A 77 4.38 4.02 7.91
N ALA A 78 5.37 3.81 8.76
CA ALA A 78 6.17 2.60 8.78
C ALA A 78 5.66 1.63 9.86
N MET A 79 5.50 0.37 9.48
CA MET A 79 5.12 -0.73 10.36
C MET A 79 6.35 -1.57 10.69
N ILE A 80 6.77 -1.59 11.95
CA ILE A 80 7.99 -2.26 12.39
C ILE A 80 7.66 -3.63 12.97
N ASP A 81 8.42 -4.66 12.58
CA ASP A 81 8.34 -6.04 13.09
C ASP A 81 7.01 -6.76 12.81
N THR A 82 6.19 -6.26 11.90
CA THR A 82 4.90 -6.89 11.55
C THR A 82 5.08 -8.25 10.84
N GLU A 83 6.19 -8.48 10.16
CA GLU A 83 6.57 -9.75 9.55
C GLU A 83 6.76 -10.86 10.60
N LYS A 84 7.13 -10.50 11.83
CA LYS A 84 7.31 -11.44 12.96
C LYS A 84 5.97 -11.90 13.54
N VAL A 85 4.90 -11.13 13.34
CA VAL A 85 3.54 -11.50 13.77
C VAL A 85 2.98 -12.63 12.93
N GLN A 86 3.07 -12.52 11.61
CA GLN A 86 2.60 -13.56 10.70
C GLN A 86 3.58 -13.73 9.53
N PRO A 87 4.68 -14.50 9.71
CA PRO A 87 5.59 -14.83 8.61
C PRO A 87 4.85 -15.48 7.45
N ILE A 88 5.35 -15.30 6.22
CA ILE A 88 4.76 -15.94 5.04
C ILE A 88 4.80 -17.46 5.21
N GLY A 89 3.69 -18.12 4.88
CA GLY A 89 3.49 -19.56 5.12
C GLY A 89 2.95 -19.90 6.51
N SER A 90 2.97 -18.98 7.47
CA SER A 90 2.35 -19.21 8.78
C SER A 90 0.83 -19.14 8.69
N LYS A 91 0.15 -20.17 9.22
CA LYS A 91 -1.30 -20.25 9.23
C LYS A 91 -1.93 -19.37 10.32
N TYR A 92 -1.24 -19.18 11.45
CA TYR A 92 -1.73 -18.44 12.59
C TYR A 92 -0.78 -17.29 12.95
N PRO A 93 -1.31 -16.12 13.37
CA PRO A 93 -0.50 -15.04 13.87
C PRO A 93 0.09 -15.40 15.23
N LYS A 94 1.30 -14.88 15.51
CA LYS A 94 1.97 -14.96 16.82
C LYS A 94 1.81 -13.61 17.52
N ILE A 95 1.54 -13.62 18.82
CA ILE A 95 1.52 -12.39 19.62
C ILE A 95 2.95 -11.86 19.74
N ARG A 96 3.21 -10.70 19.14
CA ARG A 96 4.49 -10.00 19.14
C ARG A 96 4.26 -8.51 19.31
N ARG A 97 5.25 -7.82 19.86
CA ARG A 97 5.25 -6.36 19.86
C ARG A 97 5.55 -5.88 18.45
N VAL A 98 4.77 -4.93 17.97
CA VAL A 98 4.99 -4.21 16.70
C VAL A 98 5.17 -2.73 17.00
N GLY A 99 5.93 -2.05 16.16
CA GLY A 99 6.08 -0.60 16.19
C GLY A 99 5.30 0.05 15.06
N VAL A 100 4.90 1.29 15.28
CA VAL A 100 4.33 2.17 14.26
C VAL A 100 5.07 3.49 14.33
N VAL A 101 5.65 3.92 13.22
CA VAL A 101 6.33 5.22 13.10
C VAL A 101 5.55 6.05 12.10
N ILE A 102 5.07 7.20 12.52
CA ILE A 102 4.28 8.13 11.71
C ILE A 102 5.19 9.28 11.32
N GLY A 103 5.30 9.56 10.03
CA GLY A 103 6.09 10.66 9.49
C GLY A 103 5.28 11.93 9.29
N GLU A 104 5.95 12.96 8.78
CA GLU A 104 5.33 14.24 8.48
C GLU A 104 4.41 14.15 7.25
N PRO A 105 3.31 14.92 7.23
CA PRO A 105 2.45 15.00 6.06
C PRO A 105 3.18 15.53 4.84
N MET A 106 2.99 14.87 3.70
CA MET A 106 3.57 15.23 2.40
C MET A 106 2.49 15.88 1.55
N ASP A 107 2.76 17.08 1.05
CA ASP A 107 1.90 17.79 0.11
C ASP A 107 2.39 17.60 -1.33
N PHE A 108 1.46 17.25 -2.22
CA PHE A 108 1.71 17.06 -3.64
C PHE A 108 0.93 18.03 -4.54
N SER A 109 0.40 19.12 -3.97
CA SER A 109 -0.39 20.13 -4.69
C SER A 109 0.34 20.73 -5.91
N ARG A 110 1.67 20.80 -5.87
CA ARG A 110 2.52 21.24 -6.98
C ARG A 110 2.39 20.39 -8.26
N PHE A 111 1.84 19.20 -8.17
CA PHE A 111 1.61 18.29 -9.29
C PHE A 111 0.13 18.22 -9.70
N ALA A 112 -0.72 19.13 -9.21
CA ALA A 112 -2.12 19.20 -9.58
C ALA A 112 -2.28 19.38 -11.11
N GLY A 113 -3.19 18.63 -11.72
CA GLY A 113 -3.40 18.59 -13.16
C GLY A 113 -2.49 17.63 -13.92
N MET A 114 -1.58 16.90 -13.24
CA MET A 114 -0.65 15.94 -13.84
C MET A 114 -1.00 14.48 -13.51
N GLU A 115 -2.26 14.19 -13.16
CA GLU A 115 -2.74 12.87 -12.72
C GLU A 115 -2.64 11.80 -13.83
N GLY A 116 -2.53 12.22 -15.10
CA GLY A 116 -2.34 11.35 -16.27
C GLY A 116 -0.86 11.09 -16.61
N GLU A 117 0.07 11.86 -16.05
CA GLU A 117 1.48 11.82 -16.41
C GLU A 117 2.21 10.67 -15.69
N ARG A 118 2.59 9.63 -16.44
CA ARG A 118 3.25 8.44 -15.89
C ARG A 118 4.54 8.75 -15.10
N ALA A 119 5.32 9.72 -15.56
CA ALA A 119 6.55 10.12 -14.90
C ALA A 119 6.27 10.77 -13.54
N VAL A 120 5.23 11.63 -13.47
CA VAL A 120 4.80 12.28 -12.24
C VAL A 120 4.25 11.26 -11.25
N LEU A 121 3.37 10.36 -11.70
CA LEU A 121 2.84 9.27 -10.88
C LEU A 121 3.97 8.41 -10.30
N ARG A 122 5.00 8.11 -11.10
CA ARG A 122 6.15 7.36 -10.63
C ARG A 122 6.93 8.14 -9.57
N ALA A 123 7.28 9.40 -9.85
CA ALA A 123 8.03 10.25 -8.94
C ALA A 123 7.32 10.45 -7.59
N VAL A 124 6.01 10.72 -7.60
CA VAL A 124 5.20 10.85 -6.38
C VAL A 124 5.19 9.53 -5.59
N THR A 125 5.01 8.40 -6.27
CA THR A 125 5.04 7.08 -5.60
C THR A 125 6.40 6.81 -4.98
N ASP A 126 7.49 7.10 -5.69
CA ASP A 126 8.85 6.86 -5.21
C ASP A 126 9.18 7.75 -4.01
N LEU A 127 8.72 9.01 -3.99
CA LEU A 127 8.85 9.90 -2.84
C LEU A 127 8.11 9.36 -1.61
N ILE A 128 6.88 8.83 -1.77
CA ILE A 128 6.13 8.22 -0.68
C ILE A 128 6.87 7.00 -0.13
N VAL A 129 7.31 6.09 -1.01
CA VAL A 129 8.04 4.87 -0.62
C VAL A 129 9.37 5.22 0.04
N TYR A 130 10.10 6.22 -0.47
CA TYR A 130 11.34 6.72 0.12
C TYR A 130 11.14 7.20 1.56
N ASN A 131 10.07 7.96 1.82
CA ASN A 131 9.76 8.41 3.17
C ASN A 131 9.42 7.23 4.11
N ILE A 132 8.68 6.23 3.63
CA ILE A 132 8.43 4.99 4.40
C ILE A 132 9.75 4.27 4.67
N MET A 133 10.66 4.19 3.71
CA MET A 133 12.00 3.61 3.87
C MET A 133 12.80 4.30 4.96
N GLN A 134 12.83 5.63 4.98
CA GLN A 134 13.51 6.43 6.01
C GLN A 134 12.95 6.18 7.42
N LEU A 135 11.63 6.01 7.54
CA LEU A 135 10.98 5.73 8.81
C LEU A 135 11.17 4.29 9.28
N SER A 136 11.20 3.33 8.35
CA SER A 136 11.28 1.90 8.67
C SER A 136 12.71 1.38 8.78
N ASN A 137 13.67 2.07 8.18
CA ASN A 137 15.05 1.61 7.98
C ASN A 137 15.15 0.25 7.27
N GLN A 138 14.15 -0.09 6.44
CA GLN A 138 14.14 -1.31 5.64
C GLN A 138 15.05 -1.17 4.42
N GLU A 139 15.69 -2.28 4.04
CA GLU A 139 16.38 -2.38 2.75
C GLU A 139 15.37 -2.26 1.61
N TYR A 140 15.66 -1.41 0.62
CA TYR A 140 14.78 -1.20 -0.53
C TYR A 140 15.23 -1.99 -1.76
N GLU A 141 14.26 -2.60 -2.44
CA GLU A 141 14.45 -3.32 -3.71
C GLU A 141 13.59 -2.70 -4.81
N ASP A 142 14.23 -2.19 -5.87
CA ASP A 142 13.52 -1.55 -7.00
C ASP A 142 12.87 -2.56 -7.96
N VAL A 143 12.15 -3.52 -7.39
CA VAL A 143 11.32 -4.49 -8.10
C VAL A 143 9.97 -4.63 -7.39
N TYR A 144 8.95 -5.11 -8.08
CA TYR A 144 7.67 -5.37 -7.42
C TYR A 144 7.72 -6.64 -6.57
N ALA A 145 7.24 -6.58 -5.33
CA ALA A 145 7.17 -7.73 -4.42
C ALA A 145 6.42 -8.94 -5.04
N SER A 146 5.42 -8.69 -5.88
CA SER A 146 4.71 -9.74 -6.61
C SER A 146 5.62 -10.51 -7.59
N THR A 147 6.57 -9.83 -8.21
CA THR A 147 7.56 -10.45 -9.12
C THR A 147 8.49 -11.38 -8.35
N VAL A 148 8.98 -10.92 -7.19
CA VAL A 148 9.84 -11.73 -6.31
C VAL A 148 9.11 -12.97 -5.80
N LYS A 149 7.87 -12.82 -5.32
CA LYS A 149 7.03 -13.95 -4.90
C LYS A 149 6.83 -14.99 -6.00
N ASN A 150 6.56 -14.54 -7.22
CA ASN A 150 6.39 -15.45 -8.36
C ASN A 150 7.69 -16.20 -8.70
N ARG A 151 8.86 -15.56 -8.55
CA ARG A 151 10.16 -16.23 -8.70
C ARG A 151 10.39 -17.27 -7.62
N MET A 152 10.15 -16.92 -6.35
CA MET A 152 10.27 -17.83 -5.22
C MET A 152 9.34 -19.04 -5.35
N ALA A 153 8.09 -18.82 -5.78
CA ALA A 153 7.11 -19.91 -5.97
C ALA A 153 7.47 -20.85 -7.14
N LYS A 154 8.25 -20.39 -8.11
CA LYS A 154 8.75 -21.24 -9.24
C LYS A 154 10.02 -22.00 -8.88
N ALA A 155 10.75 -21.55 -7.85
CA ALA A 155 12.00 -22.17 -7.39
C ALA A 155 11.78 -23.20 -6.26
N ALA A 156 10.58 -23.25 -5.69
CA ALA A 156 10.15 -24.19 -4.64
C ALA A 156 9.38 -25.38 -5.23
#